data_5873eb4897f3772997d3fe1291206fe4
#
_entry.id   5873eb4897f3772997d3fe1291206fe4
#
_cell.length_a   1.000
_cell.length_b   1.000
_cell.length_c   1.000
_cell.angle_alpha   90.00
_cell.angle_beta   90.00
_cell.angle_gamma   90.00
#
_symmetry.space_group_name_H-M   'P 1'
#
loop_
_entity.id
_entity.type
_entity.pdbx_description
1 polymer ?
#
loop_
_entity_poly.entity_id
_entity_poly.type
_entity_poly.pdbx_seq_one_letter_code
_entity_poly.pdbx_strand_id
1 'polypeptide(L)'
;MRTNEEILNEIHSVKNHKKTTQHIYKHSINKYCELNKLSLAELIEEAEKEEEQGIRWKHRTLKRRLLNFRKYLMDNYYYNTVSNTFTPVLVVYKYFEIEIHDLPRIDKKSYNNPKPISFKDLPDKEIIREAVNICISTMKAIILFMSSSGCARRETLNLTVMDYMNATKEYHNTDNIMEMIDVLNNIDNVVPTFNILRQKTQKYYITYCSPEAVTAINHHLLSRQNLTPESQLFKIHEDYLNQQFIKINNELGLGKAGNYNRFRSHMLRKFHASTLYNDGMSLDKVNDLQGKSKNSTDEVYFMTNPADLKQEYIQHLPALSISKEVEKITVKSPEFLKLENTIVEKDEKIKDYEKLIYDIDERLRNIEKKEENFKENDFEDLLI
;
A
#
# COMPACT_ATOMS: atom_id res chain seq x y z
N MET A 1 -3.88 -0.56 -36.89
CA MET A 1 -3.36 0.44 -35.95
C MET A 1 -3.02 -0.25 -34.65
N ARG A 2 -1.90 0.06 -34.02
CA ARG A 2 -1.51 -0.55 -32.72
C ARG A 2 -2.46 -0.10 -31.63
N THR A 3 -2.83 -1.00 -30.73
CA THR A 3 -3.65 -0.66 -29.55
C THR A 3 -2.83 0.08 -28.51
N ASN A 4 -3.51 0.85 -27.63
CA ASN A 4 -2.84 1.51 -26.49
C ASN A 4 -2.09 0.50 -25.61
N GLU A 5 -2.64 -0.72 -25.49
CA GLU A 5 -2.05 -1.78 -24.66
C GLU A 5 -0.78 -2.35 -25.26
N GLU A 6 -0.73 -2.56 -26.56
CA GLU A 6 0.48 -3.01 -27.27
C GLU A 6 1.63 -1.98 -27.13
N ILE A 7 1.32 -0.70 -27.32
CA ILE A 7 2.31 0.39 -27.18
C ILE A 7 2.84 0.44 -25.73
N LEU A 8 1.94 0.38 -24.74
CA LEU A 8 2.34 0.42 -23.34
C LEU A 8 3.15 -0.82 -22.93
N ASN A 9 2.79 -2.01 -23.43
CA ASN A 9 3.52 -3.25 -23.13
C ASN A 9 4.95 -3.21 -23.66
N GLU A 10 5.17 -2.64 -24.86
CA GLU A 10 6.50 -2.43 -25.41
C GLU A 10 7.34 -1.52 -24.48
N ILE A 11 6.79 -0.36 -24.09
CA ILE A 11 7.47 0.58 -23.19
C ILE A 11 7.77 -0.08 -21.84
N HIS A 12 6.82 -0.86 -21.32
CA HIS A 12 6.98 -1.53 -20.03
C HIS A 12 8.06 -2.62 -20.07
N SER A 13 8.15 -3.35 -21.18
CA SER A 13 9.18 -4.36 -21.40
C SER A 13 10.56 -3.72 -21.44
N VAL A 14 10.75 -2.69 -22.28
CA VAL A 14 12.05 -2.01 -22.44
C VAL A 14 12.50 -1.31 -21.16
N LYS A 15 11.57 -0.69 -20.43
CA LYS A 15 11.88 0.02 -19.17
C LYS A 15 11.80 -0.86 -17.92
N ASN A 16 11.50 -2.14 -18.05
CA ASN A 16 11.33 -3.09 -16.94
C ASN A 16 10.40 -2.54 -15.83
N HIS A 17 9.23 -2.02 -16.20
CA HIS A 17 8.31 -1.41 -15.25
C HIS A 17 7.61 -2.45 -14.37
N LYS A 18 7.60 -2.21 -13.05
CA LYS A 18 6.82 -3.00 -12.10
C LYS A 18 5.32 -2.84 -12.36
N LYS A 19 4.51 -3.86 -12.02
CA LYS A 19 3.03 -3.87 -12.22
C LYS A 19 2.34 -2.58 -11.75
N THR A 20 2.73 -2.04 -10.59
CA THR A 20 2.18 -0.78 -10.07
C THR A 20 2.46 0.42 -10.99
N THR A 21 3.64 0.48 -11.59
CA THR A 21 3.99 1.53 -12.56
C THR A 21 3.17 1.34 -13.85
N GLN A 22 3.00 0.10 -14.31
CA GLN A 22 2.17 -0.22 -15.48
C GLN A 22 0.73 0.27 -15.29
N HIS A 23 0.13 0.05 -14.11
CA HIS A 23 -1.21 0.57 -13.78
C HIS A 23 -1.29 2.11 -13.84
N ILE A 24 -0.27 2.80 -13.34
CA ILE A 24 -0.22 4.27 -13.39
C ILE A 24 -0.18 4.74 -14.85
N TYR A 25 0.67 4.11 -15.68
CA TYR A 25 0.75 4.44 -17.11
C TYR A 25 -0.58 4.19 -17.81
N LYS A 26 -1.16 2.99 -17.66
CA LYS A 26 -2.46 2.65 -18.24
C LYS A 26 -3.54 3.68 -17.89
N HIS A 27 -3.65 4.02 -16.60
CA HIS A 27 -4.61 5.02 -16.13
C HIS A 27 -4.34 6.42 -16.72
N SER A 28 -3.09 6.85 -16.75
CA SER A 28 -2.69 8.17 -17.26
C SER A 28 -2.96 8.30 -18.77
N ILE A 29 -2.59 7.28 -19.54
CA ILE A 29 -2.79 7.27 -20.99
C ILE A 29 -4.26 7.19 -21.35
N ASN A 30 -5.04 6.35 -20.68
CA ASN A 30 -6.48 6.28 -20.93
C ASN A 30 -7.14 7.64 -20.71
N LYS A 31 -6.84 8.33 -19.59
CA LYS A 31 -7.35 9.69 -19.36
C LYS A 31 -6.95 10.70 -20.44
N TYR A 32 -5.71 10.59 -20.92
CA TYR A 32 -5.20 11.48 -21.96
C TYR A 32 -5.89 11.22 -23.30
N CYS A 33 -6.07 9.96 -23.66
CA CYS A 33 -6.80 9.54 -24.88
C CYS A 33 -8.29 9.94 -24.82
N GLU A 34 -8.96 9.70 -23.71
CA GLU A 34 -10.36 10.09 -23.48
C GLU A 34 -10.56 11.60 -23.67
N LEU A 35 -9.70 12.43 -23.06
CA LEU A 35 -9.78 13.88 -23.19
C LEU A 35 -9.62 14.36 -24.63
N ASN A 36 -8.73 13.70 -25.39
CA ASN A 36 -8.42 14.06 -26.77
C ASN A 36 -9.33 13.35 -27.79
N LYS A 37 -10.13 12.36 -27.36
CA LYS A 37 -10.98 11.49 -28.21
C LYS A 37 -10.20 10.80 -29.35
N LEU A 38 -8.98 10.42 -29.08
CA LEU A 38 -8.05 9.76 -29.99
C LEU A 38 -7.35 8.60 -29.26
N SER A 39 -6.98 7.57 -30.02
CA SER A 39 -6.10 6.52 -29.53
C SER A 39 -4.68 7.04 -29.31
N LEU A 40 -3.88 6.32 -28.53
CA LEU A 40 -2.47 6.68 -28.33
C LEU A 40 -1.68 6.64 -29.64
N ALA A 41 -2.00 5.67 -30.51
CA ALA A 41 -1.34 5.57 -31.83
C ALA A 41 -1.60 6.80 -32.69
N GLU A 42 -2.86 7.26 -32.77
CA GLU A 42 -3.22 8.49 -33.51
C GLU A 42 -2.56 9.73 -32.95
N LEU A 43 -2.46 9.83 -31.62
CA LEU A 43 -1.79 10.96 -30.94
C LEU A 43 -0.29 10.99 -31.21
N ILE A 44 0.35 9.83 -31.29
CA ILE A 44 1.78 9.70 -31.64
C ILE A 44 1.98 10.05 -33.11
N GLU A 45 1.19 9.47 -34.02
CA GLU A 45 1.27 9.73 -35.45
C GLU A 45 1.04 11.22 -35.79
N GLU A 46 0.08 11.87 -35.12
CA GLU A 46 -0.15 13.32 -35.26
C GLU A 46 1.11 14.10 -34.89
N ALA A 47 1.76 13.74 -33.79
CA ALA A 47 2.95 14.45 -33.29
C ALA A 47 4.18 14.21 -34.22
N GLU A 48 4.37 12.98 -34.71
CA GLU A 48 5.41 12.62 -35.70
C GLU A 48 5.24 13.42 -36.98
N LYS A 49 4.02 13.46 -37.55
CA LYS A 49 3.73 14.25 -38.76
C LYS A 49 4.00 15.75 -38.60
N GLU A 50 3.65 16.32 -37.44
CA GLU A 50 3.97 17.73 -37.15
C GLU A 50 5.48 17.98 -37.08
N GLU A 51 6.26 17.01 -36.64
CA GLU A 51 7.72 17.06 -36.55
C GLU A 51 8.38 16.96 -37.93
N GLU A 52 7.97 15.99 -38.74
CA GLU A 52 8.40 15.78 -40.11
C GLU A 52 8.11 17.01 -41.03
N GLN A 53 6.97 17.67 -40.77
CA GLN A 53 6.60 18.92 -41.47
C GLN A 53 7.38 20.14 -40.95
N GLY A 54 8.25 19.97 -39.96
CA GLY A 54 9.06 21.08 -39.42
C GLY A 54 8.27 22.14 -38.69
N ILE A 55 7.06 21.81 -38.19
CA ILE A 55 6.21 22.73 -37.45
C ILE A 55 6.88 23.11 -36.12
N ARG A 56 7.10 24.42 -35.93
CA ARG A 56 7.74 24.92 -34.73
C ARG A 56 6.94 24.58 -33.50
N TRP A 57 7.58 24.19 -32.39
CA TRP A 57 6.98 23.79 -31.13
C TRP A 57 5.80 24.65 -30.64
N LYS A 58 5.92 25.97 -30.78
CA LYS A 58 4.88 26.94 -30.38
C LYS A 58 3.54 26.75 -31.11
N HIS A 59 3.58 26.14 -32.31
CA HIS A 59 2.42 25.95 -33.18
C HIS A 59 1.94 24.48 -33.21
N ARG A 60 2.69 23.54 -32.60
CA ARG A 60 2.33 22.11 -32.58
C ARG A 60 1.04 21.87 -31.80
N THR A 61 0.17 21.05 -32.34
CA THR A 61 -1.04 20.54 -31.69
C THR A 61 -0.69 19.80 -30.41
N LEU A 62 0.39 19.02 -30.44
CA LEU A 62 0.93 18.33 -29.28
C LEU A 62 1.08 19.26 -28.06
N LYS A 63 1.70 20.45 -28.23
CA LYS A 63 1.85 21.42 -27.15
C LYS A 63 0.50 21.83 -26.56
N ARG A 64 -0.49 22.10 -27.39
CA ARG A 64 -1.84 22.48 -26.99
C ARG A 64 -2.53 21.33 -26.23
N ARG A 65 -2.41 20.09 -26.71
CA ARG A 65 -2.98 18.90 -26.06
C ARG A 65 -2.36 18.67 -24.69
N LEU A 66 -1.05 18.77 -24.55
CA LEU A 66 -0.35 18.64 -23.28
C LEU A 66 -0.76 19.72 -22.27
N LEU A 67 -0.87 21.00 -22.71
CA LEU A 67 -1.30 22.08 -21.85
C LEU A 67 -2.75 21.93 -21.42
N ASN A 68 -3.65 21.54 -22.33
CA ASN A 68 -5.05 21.26 -22.02
C ASN A 68 -5.21 20.09 -21.04
N PHE A 69 -4.49 18.99 -21.25
CA PHE A 69 -4.52 17.87 -20.34
C PHE A 69 -4.00 18.23 -18.96
N ARG A 70 -2.89 18.97 -18.90
CA ARG A 70 -2.36 19.46 -17.64
C ARG A 70 -3.36 20.39 -16.92
N LYS A 71 -4.02 21.30 -17.64
CA LYS A 71 -5.07 22.15 -17.08
C LYS A 71 -6.22 21.31 -16.54
N TYR A 72 -6.72 20.36 -17.34
CA TYR A 72 -7.76 19.43 -16.89
C TYR A 72 -7.37 18.70 -15.60
N LEU A 73 -6.14 18.22 -15.50
CA LEU A 73 -5.65 17.57 -14.30
C LEU A 73 -5.57 18.54 -13.12
N MET A 74 -5.15 19.78 -13.37
CA MET A 74 -5.08 20.84 -12.35
C MET A 74 -6.45 21.22 -11.79
N ASP A 75 -7.45 21.27 -12.61
CA ASP A 75 -8.81 21.62 -12.22
C ASP A 75 -9.48 20.51 -11.40
N ASN A 76 -9.06 19.25 -11.56
CA ASN A 76 -9.73 18.09 -10.97
C ASN A 76 -8.94 17.36 -9.88
N TYR A 77 -7.62 17.55 -9.78
CA TYR A 77 -6.75 16.75 -8.90
C TYR A 77 -5.73 17.60 -8.14
N TYR A 78 -5.24 17.08 -7.02
CA TYR A 78 -4.14 17.69 -6.28
C TYR A 78 -2.80 17.56 -6.99
N TYR A 79 -1.89 18.47 -6.71
CA TYR A 79 -0.57 18.58 -7.38
C TYR A 79 0.18 17.25 -7.56
N ASN A 80 0.27 16.43 -6.51
CA ASN A 80 0.98 15.14 -6.61
C ASN A 80 0.31 14.18 -7.60
N THR A 81 -1.01 14.17 -7.67
CA THR A 81 -1.76 13.38 -8.65
C THR A 81 -1.55 13.92 -10.05
N VAL A 82 -1.56 15.25 -10.22
CA VAL A 82 -1.25 15.90 -11.51
C VAL A 82 0.12 15.47 -12.02
N SER A 83 1.15 15.59 -11.20
CA SER A 83 2.52 15.20 -11.57
C SER A 83 2.61 13.71 -11.94
N ASN A 84 2.03 12.84 -11.11
CA ASN A 84 2.07 11.39 -11.33
C ASN A 84 1.29 10.95 -12.58
N THR A 85 0.22 11.66 -12.95
CA THR A 85 -0.61 11.34 -14.12
C THR A 85 -0.05 11.97 -15.40
N PHE A 86 0.56 13.14 -15.30
CA PHE A 86 1.08 13.87 -16.46
C PHE A 86 2.42 13.31 -16.95
N THR A 87 3.32 12.94 -16.03
CA THR A 87 4.67 12.44 -16.36
C THR A 87 4.66 11.21 -17.28
N PRO A 88 3.81 10.18 -17.10
CA PRO A 88 3.73 9.05 -18.04
C PRO A 88 3.46 9.46 -19.49
N VAL A 89 2.61 10.45 -19.72
CA VAL A 89 2.30 10.95 -21.07
C VAL A 89 3.55 11.53 -21.72
N LEU A 90 4.31 12.35 -20.99
CA LEU A 90 5.58 12.90 -21.48
C LEU A 90 6.61 11.80 -21.78
N VAL A 91 6.66 10.76 -20.92
CA VAL A 91 7.59 9.63 -21.11
C VAL A 91 7.24 8.83 -22.36
N VAL A 92 5.96 8.66 -22.66
CA VAL A 92 5.53 7.98 -23.90
C VAL A 92 6.01 8.74 -25.14
N TYR A 93 5.74 10.02 -25.26
CA TYR A 93 6.21 10.80 -26.40
C TYR A 93 7.75 10.79 -26.54
N LYS A 94 8.46 10.91 -25.41
CA LYS A 94 9.93 10.81 -25.41
C LYS A 94 10.44 9.41 -25.81
N TYR A 95 9.68 8.36 -25.55
CA TYR A 95 10.04 7.00 -25.97
C TYR A 95 10.01 6.86 -27.50
N PHE A 96 9.09 7.55 -28.16
CA PHE A 96 9.00 7.66 -29.62
C PHE A 96 9.85 8.79 -30.20
N GLU A 97 10.82 9.28 -29.43
CA GLU A 97 11.79 10.32 -29.83
C GLU A 97 11.14 11.66 -30.23
N ILE A 98 9.85 11.85 -29.93
CA ILE A 98 9.13 13.09 -30.21
C ILE A 98 9.64 14.20 -29.28
N GLU A 99 10.08 15.30 -29.90
CA GLU A 99 10.68 16.43 -29.20
C GLU A 99 9.63 17.22 -28.42
N ILE A 100 9.85 17.34 -27.11
CA ILE A 100 9.02 18.15 -26.20
C ILE A 100 9.91 19.21 -25.55
N HIS A 101 9.71 20.45 -25.90
CA HIS A 101 10.36 21.57 -25.22
C HIS A 101 9.72 21.85 -23.84
N ASP A 102 10.41 22.68 -23.05
CA ASP A 102 9.95 23.03 -21.72
C ASP A 102 8.52 23.61 -21.72
N LEU A 103 7.69 23.03 -20.91
CA LEU A 103 6.36 23.55 -20.63
C LEU A 103 6.44 24.59 -19.48
N PRO A 104 5.56 25.61 -19.47
CA PRO A 104 5.51 26.59 -18.38
C PRO A 104 5.50 25.91 -17.02
N ARG A 105 6.29 26.39 -16.07
CA ARG A 105 6.33 25.83 -14.72
C ARG A 105 5.02 26.02 -14.01
N ILE A 106 4.61 25.03 -13.21
CA ILE A 106 3.43 25.14 -12.33
C ILE A 106 3.89 25.75 -11.02
N ASP A 107 3.24 26.82 -10.60
CA ASP A 107 3.45 27.36 -9.27
C ASP A 107 2.73 26.44 -8.23
N LYS A 108 3.54 25.69 -7.48
CA LYS A 108 3.03 24.78 -6.43
C LYS A 108 2.35 25.51 -5.29
N LYS A 109 2.66 26.76 -5.06
CA LYS A 109 2.10 27.56 -3.96
C LYS A 109 0.68 28.01 -4.24
N SER A 110 0.34 28.23 -5.52
CA SER A 110 -1.02 28.60 -5.94
C SER A 110 -2.00 27.43 -5.95
N TYR A 111 -1.51 26.20 -5.67
CA TYR A 111 -2.31 24.99 -5.72
C TYR A 111 -3.09 24.80 -4.41
N ASN A 112 -4.39 24.51 -4.53
CA ASN A 112 -5.22 24.15 -3.38
C ASN A 112 -4.90 22.71 -2.91
N ASN A 113 -3.72 22.55 -2.31
CA ASN A 113 -3.31 21.26 -1.77
C ASN A 113 -4.00 20.99 -0.43
N PRO A 114 -4.27 19.71 -0.09
CA PRO A 114 -4.78 19.37 1.23
C PRO A 114 -3.77 19.82 2.29
N LYS A 115 -4.29 20.17 3.47
CA LYS A 115 -3.43 20.51 4.62
C LYS A 115 -2.40 19.38 4.83
N PRO A 116 -1.12 19.72 4.98
CA PRO A 116 -0.11 18.71 5.26
C PRO A 116 -0.43 18.00 6.58
N ILE A 117 -0.13 16.71 6.63
CA ILE A 117 -0.28 15.92 7.86
C ILE A 117 0.74 16.44 8.87
N SER A 118 0.25 16.91 10.01
CA SER A 118 1.02 17.43 11.14
C SER A 118 1.26 16.33 12.19
N PHE A 119 2.10 16.64 13.18
CA PHE A 119 2.32 15.74 14.32
C PHE A 119 1.03 15.42 15.09
N LYS A 120 0.11 16.38 15.22
CA LYS A 120 -1.19 16.22 15.89
C LYS A 120 -2.12 15.22 15.19
N ASP A 121 -1.88 14.96 13.91
CA ASP A 121 -2.66 14.00 13.12
C ASP A 121 -2.18 12.56 13.31
N LEU A 122 -1.00 12.35 13.91
CA LEU A 122 -0.51 11.02 14.21
C LEU A 122 -1.38 10.36 15.29
N PRO A 123 -1.60 9.04 15.22
CA PRO A 123 -2.15 8.32 16.35
C PRO A 123 -1.14 8.37 17.50
N ASP A 124 -1.59 8.65 18.70
CA ASP A 124 -0.82 8.47 19.92
C ASP A 124 -1.01 7.05 20.49
N LYS A 125 -0.37 6.77 21.61
CA LYS A 125 -0.47 5.46 22.27
C LYS A 125 -1.91 5.14 22.71
N GLU A 126 -2.69 6.15 23.13
CA GLU A 126 -4.06 5.97 23.57
C GLU A 126 -4.96 5.51 22.40
N ILE A 127 -4.88 6.22 21.27
CA ILE A 127 -5.60 5.84 20.04
C ILE A 127 -5.23 4.43 19.59
N ILE A 128 -3.94 4.06 19.64
CA ILE A 128 -3.50 2.72 19.26
C ILE A 128 -4.06 1.68 20.24
N ARG A 129 -4.07 1.96 21.54
CA ARG A 129 -4.63 1.09 22.57
C ARG A 129 -6.13 0.86 22.37
N GLU A 130 -6.88 1.92 22.15
CA GLU A 130 -8.30 1.85 21.84
C GLU A 130 -8.55 1.00 20.58
N ALA A 131 -7.77 1.23 19.52
CA ALA A 131 -7.84 0.46 18.28
C ALA A 131 -7.57 -1.05 18.51
N VAL A 132 -6.57 -1.37 19.33
CA VAL A 132 -6.23 -2.76 19.72
C VAL A 132 -7.34 -3.41 20.53
N ASN A 133 -8.06 -2.64 21.35
CA ASN A 133 -9.14 -3.18 22.19
C ASN A 133 -10.41 -3.53 21.42
N ILE A 134 -10.73 -2.80 20.34
CA ILE A 134 -11.96 -3.00 19.58
C ILE A 134 -11.80 -3.92 18.36
N CYS A 135 -10.57 -4.28 17.98
CA CYS A 135 -10.33 -5.02 16.75
C CYS A 135 -10.18 -6.54 16.98
N ILE A 136 -10.31 -7.30 15.90
CA ILE A 136 -10.09 -8.76 15.88
C ILE A 136 -8.62 -9.12 16.13
N SER A 137 -8.38 -10.36 16.58
CA SER A 137 -7.03 -10.85 16.94
C SER A 137 -5.97 -10.62 15.87
N THR A 138 -6.27 -10.89 14.60
CA THR A 138 -5.35 -10.65 13.48
C THR A 138 -4.96 -9.17 13.37
N MET A 139 -5.94 -8.26 13.48
CA MET A 139 -5.68 -6.82 13.41
C MET A 139 -4.89 -6.33 14.62
N LYS A 140 -5.13 -6.88 15.81
CA LYS A 140 -4.35 -6.64 17.02
C LYS A 140 -2.86 -6.90 16.76
N ALA A 141 -2.56 -8.11 16.28
CA ALA A 141 -1.19 -8.50 15.96
C ALA A 141 -0.55 -7.58 14.89
N ILE A 142 -1.29 -7.24 13.83
CA ILE A 142 -0.82 -6.34 12.77
C ILE A 142 -0.56 -4.92 13.30
N ILE A 143 -1.48 -4.35 14.07
CA ILE A 143 -1.36 -2.98 14.61
C ILE A 143 -0.15 -2.89 15.54
N LEU A 144 -0.01 -3.81 16.49
CA LEU A 144 1.12 -3.84 17.44
C LEU A 144 2.44 -4.11 16.72
N PHE A 145 2.45 -5.03 15.75
CA PHE A 145 3.63 -5.26 14.92
C PHE A 145 4.05 -4.04 14.13
N MET A 146 3.12 -3.40 13.39
CA MET A 146 3.45 -2.24 12.56
C MET A 146 3.82 -1.00 13.37
N SER A 147 3.21 -0.78 14.53
CA SER A 147 3.52 0.36 15.40
C SER A 147 4.89 0.23 16.07
N SER A 148 5.33 -1.00 16.37
CA SER A 148 6.61 -1.25 17.02
C SER A 148 7.75 -1.55 16.05
N SER A 149 7.50 -2.18 14.87
CA SER A 149 8.54 -2.47 13.87
C SER A 149 8.73 -1.37 12.83
N GLY A 150 7.72 -0.52 12.63
CA GLY A 150 7.71 0.45 11.55
C GLY A 150 7.63 -0.15 10.14
N CYS A 151 7.34 -1.45 9.98
CA CYS A 151 7.19 -2.10 8.68
C CYS A 151 6.09 -1.46 7.84
N ALA A 152 6.29 -1.43 6.53
CA ALA A 152 5.25 -1.00 5.61
C ALA A 152 4.22 -2.12 5.39
N ARG A 153 2.98 -1.76 5.00
CA ARG A 153 1.89 -2.70 4.82
C ARG A 153 2.25 -3.94 4.00
N ARG A 154 2.85 -3.77 2.83
CA ARG A 154 3.23 -4.92 1.98
C ARG A 154 4.32 -5.77 2.59
N GLU A 155 5.26 -5.18 3.29
CA GLU A 155 6.31 -5.89 4.01
C GLU A 155 5.66 -6.75 5.11
N THR A 156 4.74 -6.18 5.89
CA THR A 156 3.98 -6.91 6.92
C THR A 156 3.17 -8.08 6.36
N LEU A 157 2.44 -7.85 5.26
CA LEU A 157 1.59 -8.90 4.64
C LEU A 157 2.37 -10.02 3.96
N ASN A 158 3.62 -9.77 3.57
CA ASN A 158 4.47 -10.78 2.92
C ASN A 158 5.23 -11.66 3.92
N LEU A 159 5.18 -11.34 5.22
CA LEU A 159 5.84 -12.17 6.23
C LEU A 159 5.20 -13.55 6.31
N THR A 160 6.05 -14.56 6.42
CA THR A 160 5.68 -15.96 6.64
C THR A 160 5.88 -16.36 8.10
N VAL A 161 5.34 -17.49 8.49
CA VAL A 161 5.60 -18.10 9.80
C VAL A 161 7.09 -18.42 9.93
N MET A 162 7.75 -18.85 8.84
CA MET A 162 9.19 -19.09 8.81
C MET A 162 9.99 -17.81 9.12
N ASP A 163 9.56 -16.64 8.60
CA ASP A 163 10.22 -15.37 8.92
C ASP A 163 10.13 -15.06 10.42
N TYR A 164 8.99 -15.38 11.05
CA TYR A 164 8.81 -15.22 12.49
C TYR A 164 9.66 -16.21 13.30
N MET A 165 9.70 -17.48 12.90
CA MET A 165 10.56 -18.50 13.51
C MET A 165 12.04 -18.08 13.45
N ASN A 166 12.49 -17.60 12.29
CA ASN A 166 13.85 -17.10 12.11
C ASN A 166 14.12 -15.83 12.94
N ALA A 167 13.15 -14.94 13.04
CA ALA A 167 13.27 -13.71 13.83
C ALA A 167 13.37 -13.97 15.34
N THR A 168 12.82 -15.08 15.81
CA THR A 168 12.81 -15.49 17.22
C THR A 168 13.82 -16.58 17.56
N LYS A 169 14.65 -17.00 16.61
CA LYS A 169 15.56 -18.15 16.73
C LYS A 169 16.58 -18.01 17.89
N GLU A 170 16.87 -16.81 18.35
CA GLU A 170 17.73 -16.58 19.52
C GLU A 170 17.08 -17.01 20.86
N TYR A 171 15.76 -17.24 20.87
CA TYR A 171 14.98 -17.61 22.05
C TYR A 171 14.59 -19.09 22.09
N HIS A 172 14.75 -19.84 20.98
CA HIS A 172 14.38 -21.27 20.88
C HIS A 172 15.26 -22.00 19.87
N ASN A 173 15.32 -23.33 19.99
CA ASN A 173 16.06 -24.22 19.08
C ASN A 173 15.14 -25.22 18.36
N THR A 174 13.83 -24.96 18.34
CA THR A 174 12.85 -25.88 17.73
C THR A 174 12.45 -25.40 16.34
N ASP A 175 12.16 -26.37 15.46
CA ASP A 175 11.52 -26.14 14.16
C ASP A 175 10.00 -26.42 14.21
N ASN A 176 9.46 -26.75 15.37
CA ASN A 176 8.03 -26.93 15.60
C ASN A 176 7.37 -25.60 15.99
N ILE A 177 6.39 -25.19 15.21
CA ILE A 177 5.69 -23.90 15.40
C ILE A 177 5.02 -23.80 16.76
N MET A 178 4.34 -24.88 17.22
CA MET A 178 3.62 -24.87 18.48
C MET A 178 4.56 -24.84 19.68
N GLU A 179 5.63 -25.61 19.61
CA GLU A 179 6.67 -25.60 20.64
C GLU A 179 7.39 -24.24 20.72
N MET A 180 7.69 -23.62 19.57
CA MET A 180 8.23 -22.26 19.53
C MET A 180 7.28 -21.28 20.25
N ILE A 181 5.99 -21.34 19.97
CA ILE A 181 5.00 -20.45 20.61
C ILE A 181 4.98 -20.66 22.13
N ASP A 182 5.00 -21.92 22.58
CA ASP A 182 5.03 -22.25 23.99
C ASP A 182 6.30 -21.71 24.67
N VAL A 183 7.45 -21.87 24.05
CA VAL A 183 8.72 -21.30 24.55
C VAL A 183 8.64 -19.78 24.64
N LEU A 184 8.20 -19.12 23.57
CA LEU A 184 8.12 -17.65 23.53
C LEU A 184 7.11 -17.07 24.54
N ASN A 185 6.03 -17.81 24.86
CA ASN A 185 5.04 -17.37 25.86
C ASN A 185 5.56 -17.48 27.31
N ASN A 186 6.63 -18.26 27.53
CA ASN A 186 7.25 -18.43 28.84
C ASN A 186 8.48 -17.52 29.05
N ILE A 187 8.85 -16.70 28.07
CA ILE A 187 9.97 -15.75 28.13
C ILE A 187 9.44 -14.35 28.17
N ASP A 188 9.87 -13.57 29.18
CA ASP A 188 9.55 -12.15 29.26
C ASP A 188 10.42 -11.34 28.29
N ASN A 189 9.84 -10.25 27.79
CA ASN A 189 10.55 -9.23 26.99
C ASN A 189 11.23 -9.76 25.70
N VAL A 190 10.59 -10.68 25.01
CA VAL A 190 11.06 -11.16 23.68
C VAL A 190 11.03 -10.02 22.67
N VAL A 191 12.20 -9.70 22.08
CA VAL A 191 12.36 -8.69 21.02
C VAL A 191 12.95 -9.36 19.77
N PRO A 192 12.10 -9.85 18.85
CA PRO A 192 12.53 -10.57 17.66
C PRO A 192 13.34 -9.69 16.70
N THR A 193 14.28 -10.32 15.99
CA THR A 193 15.12 -9.68 14.98
C THR A 193 14.64 -10.07 13.58
N PHE A 194 13.84 -9.21 12.93
CA PHE A 194 13.33 -9.47 11.59
C PHE A 194 14.30 -8.99 10.51
N ASN A 195 14.56 -9.84 9.53
CA ASN A 195 15.26 -9.47 8.30
C ASN A 195 14.23 -9.31 7.16
N ILE A 196 13.93 -8.08 6.79
CA ILE A 196 12.82 -7.72 5.91
C ILE A 196 13.32 -7.33 4.52
N LEU A 197 12.77 -7.95 3.47
CA LEU A 197 12.97 -7.48 2.10
C LEU A 197 12.05 -6.30 1.79
N ARG A 198 12.64 -5.13 1.61
CA ARG A 198 11.89 -3.94 1.20
C ARG A 198 11.46 -4.02 -0.26
N GLN A 199 10.18 -4.22 -0.50
CA GLN A 199 9.61 -4.43 -1.83
C GLN A 199 9.88 -3.28 -2.82
N LYS A 200 9.96 -2.04 -2.32
CA LYS A 200 10.18 -0.86 -3.17
C LYS A 200 11.61 -0.81 -3.72
N THR A 201 12.61 -1.12 -2.90
CA THR A 201 14.04 -0.96 -3.23
C THR A 201 14.75 -2.30 -3.48
N GLN A 202 14.09 -3.44 -3.19
CA GLN A 202 14.67 -4.80 -3.26
C GLN A 202 15.92 -4.95 -2.37
N LYS A 203 15.97 -4.24 -1.25
CA LYS A 203 17.06 -4.31 -0.27
C LYS A 203 16.55 -4.88 1.04
N TYR A 204 17.37 -5.70 1.69
CA TYR A 204 17.10 -6.18 3.03
C TYR A 204 17.43 -5.12 4.06
N TYR A 205 16.63 -5.09 5.13
CA TYR A 205 16.88 -4.29 6.31
C TYR A 205 16.44 -5.03 7.57
N ILE A 206 16.99 -4.64 8.70
CA ILE A 206 16.69 -5.25 9.99
C ILE A 206 15.76 -4.33 10.78
N THR A 207 14.76 -4.94 11.41
CA THR A 207 13.88 -4.28 12.35
C THR A 207 13.47 -5.23 13.48
N TYR A 208 12.84 -4.67 14.49
CA TYR A 208 12.44 -5.38 15.71
C TYR A 208 10.97 -5.10 15.98
N CYS A 209 10.31 -5.91 16.82
CA CYS A 209 8.98 -5.58 17.33
C CYS A 209 8.93 -5.72 18.85
N SER A 210 7.90 -5.12 19.44
CA SER A 210 7.71 -5.13 20.89
C SER A 210 7.28 -6.51 21.41
N PRO A 211 7.53 -6.82 22.70
CA PRO A 211 6.99 -8.03 23.35
C PRO A 211 5.47 -8.13 23.25
N GLU A 212 4.75 -7.01 23.29
CA GLU A 212 3.30 -6.95 23.09
C GLU A 212 2.88 -7.48 21.72
N ALA A 213 3.65 -7.13 20.68
CA ALA A 213 3.44 -7.62 19.33
C ALA A 213 3.70 -9.13 19.24
N VAL A 214 4.74 -9.64 19.92
CA VAL A 214 5.03 -11.08 20.01
C VAL A 214 3.86 -11.82 20.64
N THR A 215 3.36 -11.37 21.79
CA THR A 215 2.21 -11.95 22.45
C THR A 215 0.98 -11.98 21.53
N ALA A 216 0.70 -10.87 20.83
CA ALA A 216 -0.43 -10.80 19.92
C ALA A 216 -0.25 -11.71 18.68
N ILE A 217 0.96 -11.85 18.16
CA ILE A 217 1.29 -12.77 17.06
C ILE A 217 1.09 -14.22 17.51
N ASN A 218 1.61 -14.60 18.67
CA ASN A 218 1.45 -15.94 19.23
C ASN A 218 -0.03 -16.30 19.40
N HIS A 219 -0.83 -15.39 19.95
CA HIS A 219 -2.28 -15.57 20.06
C HIS A 219 -2.95 -15.75 18.70
N HIS A 220 -2.57 -14.94 17.72
CA HIS A 220 -3.08 -15.07 16.35
C HIS A 220 -2.73 -16.44 15.76
N LEU A 221 -1.49 -16.90 15.91
CA LEU A 221 -1.05 -18.20 15.38
C LEU A 221 -1.78 -19.36 16.07
N LEU A 222 -1.96 -19.33 17.41
CA LEU A 222 -2.68 -20.36 18.15
C LEU A 222 -4.15 -20.52 17.72
N SER A 223 -4.76 -19.46 17.18
CA SER A 223 -6.13 -19.51 16.68
C SER A 223 -6.27 -20.16 15.30
N ARG A 224 -5.14 -20.42 14.60
CA ARG A 224 -5.13 -20.95 13.23
C ARG A 224 -4.92 -22.46 13.21
N GLN A 225 -5.48 -23.10 12.18
CA GLN A 225 -5.29 -24.53 11.92
C GLN A 225 -4.32 -24.73 10.76
N ASN A 226 -3.66 -25.89 10.73
CA ASN A 226 -2.79 -26.33 9.64
C ASN A 226 -1.70 -25.32 9.28
N LEU A 227 -1.05 -24.75 10.29
CA LEU A 227 0.09 -23.86 10.10
C LEU A 227 1.27 -24.62 9.53
N THR A 228 1.85 -24.07 8.49
CA THR A 228 3.15 -24.49 7.94
C THR A 228 4.12 -23.31 7.98
N PRO A 229 5.43 -23.54 7.91
CA PRO A 229 6.41 -22.46 7.85
C PRO A 229 6.19 -21.47 6.70
N GLU A 230 5.66 -21.93 5.56
CA GLU A 230 5.36 -21.13 4.37
C GLU A 230 4.02 -20.35 4.48
N SER A 231 3.21 -20.66 5.49
CA SER A 231 1.98 -19.94 5.74
C SER A 231 2.26 -18.46 5.99
N GLN A 232 1.41 -17.59 5.46
CA GLN A 232 1.49 -16.16 5.78
C GLN A 232 1.39 -15.96 7.29
N LEU A 233 2.26 -15.11 7.87
CA LEU A 233 2.21 -14.78 9.29
C LEU A 233 0.87 -14.14 9.66
N PHE A 234 0.43 -13.17 8.86
CA PHE A 234 -0.88 -12.53 8.98
C PHE A 234 -1.74 -12.93 7.78
N LYS A 235 -2.62 -13.93 7.95
CA LYS A 235 -3.53 -14.39 6.90
C LYS A 235 -4.67 -13.39 6.73
N ILE A 236 -4.43 -12.35 5.94
CA ILE A 236 -5.41 -11.29 5.67
C ILE A 236 -5.17 -10.71 4.27
N HIS A 237 -6.25 -10.52 3.50
CA HIS A 237 -6.15 -9.86 2.20
C HIS A 237 -5.97 -8.35 2.34
N GLU A 238 -5.23 -7.72 1.41
CA GLU A 238 -4.88 -6.29 1.47
C GLU A 238 -6.12 -5.38 1.54
N ASP A 239 -7.15 -5.68 0.76
CA ASP A 239 -8.39 -4.89 0.74
C ASP A 239 -9.16 -5.01 2.05
N TYR A 240 -9.25 -6.23 2.60
CA TYR A 240 -9.87 -6.45 3.90
C TYR A 240 -9.12 -5.74 5.02
N LEU A 241 -7.79 -5.80 5.02
CA LEU A 241 -6.96 -5.02 5.94
C LEU A 241 -7.29 -3.51 5.87
N ASN A 242 -7.40 -2.97 4.67
CA ASN A 242 -7.76 -1.56 4.48
C ASN A 242 -9.15 -1.25 5.04
N GLN A 243 -10.12 -2.12 4.83
CA GLN A 243 -11.48 -1.95 5.37
C GLN A 243 -11.50 -2.03 6.90
N GLN A 244 -10.71 -2.93 7.50
CA GLN A 244 -10.57 -2.98 8.96
C GLN A 244 -9.99 -1.68 9.53
N PHE A 245 -8.99 -1.09 8.89
CA PHE A 245 -8.48 0.23 9.29
C PHE A 245 -9.56 1.32 9.16
N ILE A 246 -10.38 1.30 8.10
CA ILE A 246 -11.49 2.24 7.92
C ILE A 246 -12.53 2.03 9.03
N LYS A 247 -12.90 0.78 9.32
CA LYS A 247 -13.84 0.44 10.38
C LYS A 247 -13.37 0.97 11.73
N ILE A 248 -12.15 0.67 12.15
CA ILE A 248 -11.54 1.15 13.39
C ILE A 248 -11.54 2.69 13.44
N ASN A 249 -11.10 3.35 12.35
CA ASN A 249 -11.10 4.82 12.27
C ASN A 249 -12.48 5.44 12.50
N ASN A 250 -13.53 4.81 11.95
CA ASN A 250 -14.90 5.28 12.07
C ASN A 250 -15.48 4.99 13.47
N GLU A 251 -15.25 3.82 14.03
CA GLU A 251 -15.70 3.44 15.38
C GLU A 251 -15.10 4.35 16.45
N LEU A 252 -13.84 4.73 16.31
CA LEU A 252 -13.17 5.67 17.21
C LEU A 252 -13.42 7.15 16.87
N GLY A 253 -14.20 7.46 15.84
CA GLY A 253 -14.53 8.83 15.46
C GLY A 253 -13.34 9.70 15.07
N LEU A 254 -12.22 9.11 14.59
CA LEU A 254 -10.94 9.82 14.43
C LEU A 254 -10.91 10.78 13.22
N GLY A 255 -11.87 10.66 12.30
CA GLY A 255 -11.97 11.53 11.13
C GLY A 255 -10.82 11.38 10.14
N LYS A 256 -10.45 12.49 9.48
CA LYS A 256 -9.43 12.54 8.43
C LYS A 256 -8.21 13.36 8.84
N ALA A 257 -7.04 12.93 8.35
CA ALA A 257 -5.79 13.66 8.34
C ALA A 257 -5.43 13.99 6.88
N GLY A 258 -5.55 15.25 6.47
CA GLY A 258 -5.54 15.63 5.06
C GLY A 258 -6.71 14.97 4.31
N ASN A 259 -6.43 14.25 3.23
CA ASN A 259 -7.45 13.56 2.43
C ASN A 259 -7.71 12.11 2.86
N TYR A 260 -7.03 11.61 3.87
CA TYR A 260 -7.04 10.21 4.24
C TYR A 260 -7.58 10.02 5.67
N ASN A 261 -8.09 8.83 5.95
CA ASN A 261 -8.43 8.46 7.31
C ASN A 261 -7.21 8.63 8.22
N ARG A 262 -7.46 9.16 9.44
CA ARG A 262 -6.41 9.41 10.42
C ARG A 262 -5.75 8.12 10.87
N PHE A 263 -6.54 7.06 11.16
CA PHE A 263 -6.03 5.76 11.53
C PHE A 263 -5.89 4.86 10.30
N ARG A 264 -4.68 4.52 9.92
CA ARG A 264 -4.33 3.64 8.80
C ARG A 264 -2.89 3.14 8.92
N SER A 265 -2.54 2.08 8.21
CA SER A 265 -1.22 1.42 8.26
C SER A 265 -0.03 2.40 8.12
N HIS A 266 -0.10 3.35 7.20
CA HIS A 266 0.98 4.33 7.01
C HIS A 266 1.18 5.27 8.21
N MET A 267 0.13 5.53 8.98
CA MET A 267 0.23 6.38 10.18
C MET A 267 0.88 5.64 11.34
N LEU A 268 0.73 4.32 11.45
CA LEU A 268 1.48 3.49 12.41
C LEU A 268 2.99 3.55 12.15
N ARG A 269 3.39 3.47 10.88
CA ARG A 269 4.81 3.64 10.50
C ARG A 269 5.32 5.07 10.78
N LYS A 270 4.49 6.09 10.62
CA LYS A 270 4.83 7.46 11.02
C LYS A 270 4.92 7.59 12.54
N PHE A 271 3.99 6.98 13.27
CA PHE A 271 4.05 6.90 14.75
C PHE A 271 5.39 6.32 15.19
N HIS A 272 5.76 5.13 14.71
CA HIS A 272 7.04 4.50 15.01
C HIS A 272 8.22 5.45 14.80
N ALA A 273 8.34 6.04 13.60
CA ALA A 273 9.47 6.92 13.29
C ALA A 273 9.49 8.17 14.18
N SER A 274 8.33 8.82 14.36
CA SER A 274 8.25 10.07 15.13
C SER A 274 8.45 9.83 16.62
N THR A 275 7.96 8.71 17.14
CA THR A 275 8.14 8.35 18.55
C THR A 275 9.60 8.09 18.88
N LEU A 276 10.28 7.24 18.10
CA LEU A 276 11.70 6.94 18.31
C LEU A 276 12.57 8.19 18.16
N TYR A 277 12.32 9.00 17.13
CA TYR A 277 13.07 10.24 16.92
C TYR A 277 12.88 11.25 18.06
N ASN A 278 11.65 11.42 18.54
CA ASN A 278 11.36 12.35 19.65
C ASN A 278 11.86 11.82 20.99
N ASP A 279 12.03 10.51 21.15
CA ASP A 279 12.62 9.88 22.33
C ASP A 279 14.17 9.88 22.30
N GLY A 280 14.78 10.44 21.25
CA GLY A 280 16.22 10.68 21.17
C GLY A 280 17.00 9.78 20.21
N MET A 281 16.36 8.79 19.56
CA MET A 281 17.03 7.95 18.56
C MET A 281 17.43 8.79 17.34
N SER A 282 18.66 8.59 16.84
CA SER A 282 19.13 9.31 15.65
C SER A 282 18.29 9.02 14.41
N LEU A 283 18.12 10.01 13.53
CA LEU A 283 17.32 9.88 12.31
C LEU A 283 17.83 8.74 11.40
N ASP A 284 19.15 8.55 11.33
CA ASP A 284 19.76 7.51 10.51
C ASP A 284 19.36 6.11 10.99
N LYS A 285 19.40 5.87 12.32
CA LYS A 285 18.97 4.60 12.91
C LYS A 285 17.47 4.36 12.75
N VAL A 286 16.64 5.40 12.93
CA VAL A 286 15.20 5.32 12.61
C VAL A 286 14.96 4.97 11.13
N ASN A 287 15.76 5.55 10.23
CA ASN A 287 15.68 5.24 8.80
C ASN A 287 16.14 3.81 8.49
N ASP A 288 17.18 3.32 9.18
CA ASP A 288 17.65 1.93 9.07
C ASP A 288 16.57 0.94 9.49
N LEU A 289 15.94 1.14 10.66
CA LEU A 289 14.81 0.34 11.14
C LEU A 289 13.61 0.31 10.18
N GLN A 290 13.46 1.32 9.34
CA GLN A 290 12.41 1.38 8.33
C GLN A 290 12.90 1.01 6.93
N GLY A 291 14.16 0.59 6.77
CA GLY A 291 14.75 0.27 5.47
C GLY A 291 14.67 1.42 4.47
N LYS A 292 14.74 2.68 4.90
CA LYS A 292 14.80 3.80 3.97
C LYS A 292 16.18 3.84 3.30
N SER A 293 16.22 4.14 2.01
CA SER A 293 17.48 4.26 1.28
C SER A 293 18.29 5.43 1.83
N LYS A 294 19.56 5.18 2.10
CA LYS A 294 20.58 6.21 2.30
C LYS A 294 21.02 6.79 0.95
N ASN A 295 21.77 7.87 0.94
CA ASN A 295 22.45 8.31 -0.27
C ASN A 295 23.43 7.22 -0.72
N SER A 296 23.64 7.09 -2.03
CA SER A 296 24.46 5.99 -2.58
C SER A 296 25.87 5.89 -1.96
N THR A 297 26.47 7.04 -1.63
CA THR A 297 27.79 7.10 -0.99
C THR A 297 27.73 6.61 0.47
N ASP A 298 26.76 7.08 1.26
CA ASP A 298 26.61 6.68 2.66
C ASP A 298 26.29 5.20 2.83
N GLU A 299 25.58 4.61 1.87
CA GLU A 299 25.18 3.20 1.89
C GLU A 299 26.36 2.25 1.76
N VAL A 300 27.43 2.67 1.06
CA VAL A 300 28.65 1.87 0.85
C VAL A 300 29.58 1.94 2.07
N TYR A 301 29.64 3.08 2.73
CA TYR A 301 30.64 3.31 3.78
C TYR A 301 30.10 3.10 5.20
N PHE A 302 28.80 3.24 5.44
CA PHE A 302 28.21 3.19 6.78
C PHE A 302 27.25 2.01 6.93
N MET A 303 27.78 0.88 7.44
CA MET A 303 26.98 -0.28 7.81
C MET A 303 26.63 -0.21 9.29
N THR A 304 25.33 -0.23 9.59
CA THR A 304 24.88 -0.29 10.99
C THR A 304 25.04 -1.70 11.53
N ASN A 305 25.70 -1.86 12.68
CA ASN A 305 25.79 -3.14 13.36
C ASN A 305 24.39 -3.54 13.90
N PRO A 306 23.86 -4.72 13.53
CA PRO A 306 22.55 -5.15 13.99
C PRO A 306 22.43 -5.26 15.51
N ALA A 307 23.48 -5.69 16.19
CA ALA A 307 23.47 -5.84 17.65
C ALA A 307 23.35 -4.47 18.36
N ASP A 308 24.10 -3.46 17.89
CA ASP A 308 24.05 -2.11 18.44
C ASP A 308 22.68 -1.46 18.14
N LEU A 309 22.15 -1.68 16.95
CA LEU A 309 20.82 -1.20 16.57
C LEU A 309 19.72 -1.83 17.45
N LYS A 310 19.85 -3.13 17.80
CA LYS A 310 18.93 -3.82 18.70
C LYS A 310 18.97 -3.25 20.11
N GLN A 311 20.17 -3.01 20.65
CA GLN A 311 20.33 -2.43 21.98
C GLN A 311 19.69 -1.04 22.05
N GLU A 312 19.93 -0.20 21.05
CA GLU A 312 19.32 1.13 20.99
C GLU A 312 17.80 1.06 20.81
N TYR A 313 17.29 0.15 19.97
CA TYR A 313 15.86 -0.08 19.86
C TYR A 313 15.24 -0.46 21.21
N ILE A 314 15.89 -1.35 22.00
CA ILE A 314 15.43 -1.77 23.32
C ILE A 314 15.42 -0.58 24.30
N GLN A 315 16.40 0.31 24.25
CA GLN A 315 16.43 1.53 25.10
C GLN A 315 15.23 2.44 24.84
N HIS A 316 14.79 2.55 23.58
CA HIS A 316 13.66 3.36 23.17
C HIS A 316 12.31 2.59 23.13
N LEU A 317 12.32 1.29 23.41
CA LEU A 317 11.12 0.46 23.40
C LEU A 317 10.00 0.95 24.34
N PRO A 318 10.28 1.46 25.55
CA PRO A 318 9.24 2.02 26.42
C PRO A 318 8.43 3.15 25.77
N ALA A 319 9.07 3.93 24.88
CA ALA A 319 8.36 4.97 24.12
C ALA A 319 7.38 4.40 23.08
N LEU A 320 7.62 3.19 22.58
CA LEU A 320 6.74 2.49 21.62
C LEU A 320 5.67 1.61 22.29
N SER A 321 5.89 1.21 23.56
CA SER A 321 4.96 0.32 24.29
C SER A 321 3.59 0.95 24.44
N ILE A 322 2.55 0.19 24.13
CA ILE A 322 1.16 0.64 24.08
C ILE A 322 0.46 0.41 25.42
N SER A 323 0.69 -0.73 26.09
CA SER A 323 0.16 -1.01 27.43
C SER A 323 0.88 -0.18 28.51
N LYS A 324 0.12 0.31 29.49
CA LYS A 324 0.68 1.03 30.65
C LYS A 324 1.31 0.07 31.67
N GLU A 325 0.81 -1.14 31.71
CA GLU A 325 1.33 -2.31 32.40
C GLU A 325 1.28 -3.45 31.40
N VAL A 326 2.12 -4.48 31.58
CA VAL A 326 1.91 -5.76 30.89
C VAL A 326 0.63 -6.36 31.44
N GLU A 327 -0.51 -5.73 31.13
CA GLU A 327 -1.79 -6.40 31.30
C GLU A 327 -1.68 -7.67 30.47
N LYS A 328 -1.67 -8.82 31.17
CA LYS A 328 -1.85 -10.11 30.53
C LYS A 328 -3.03 -9.94 29.61
N ILE A 329 -2.77 -9.84 28.28
CA ILE A 329 -3.82 -9.76 27.28
C ILE A 329 -4.79 -10.84 27.66
N THR A 330 -6.03 -10.47 27.99
CA THR A 330 -7.03 -11.41 28.47
C THR A 330 -7.13 -12.50 27.43
N VAL A 331 -6.67 -13.70 27.78
CA VAL A 331 -6.56 -14.81 26.84
C VAL A 331 -7.98 -15.15 26.44
N LYS A 332 -8.40 -14.73 25.26
CA LYS A 332 -9.64 -15.22 24.66
C LYS A 332 -9.48 -16.74 24.55
N SER A 333 -10.50 -17.50 24.87
CA SER A 333 -10.38 -18.94 24.77
C SER A 333 -9.97 -19.38 23.35
N PRO A 334 -9.26 -20.49 23.18
CA PRO A 334 -8.90 -20.99 21.86
C PRO A 334 -10.11 -21.15 20.93
N GLU A 335 -11.29 -21.47 21.49
CA GLU A 335 -12.54 -21.59 20.76
C GLU A 335 -13.03 -20.22 20.25
N PHE A 336 -12.93 -19.19 21.08
CA PHE A 336 -13.31 -17.83 20.69
C PHE A 336 -12.41 -17.29 19.57
N LEU A 337 -11.11 -17.54 19.66
CA LEU A 337 -10.14 -17.14 18.62
C LEU A 337 -10.39 -17.88 17.29
N LYS A 338 -10.76 -19.19 17.36
CA LYS A 338 -11.17 -19.96 16.17
C LYS A 338 -12.43 -19.38 15.55
N LEU A 339 -13.38 -18.97 16.35
CA LEU A 339 -14.64 -18.36 15.89
C LEU A 339 -14.37 -17.01 15.20
N GLU A 340 -13.53 -16.15 15.77
CA GLU A 340 -13.13 -14.89 15.14
C GLU A 340 -12.49 -15.12 13.75
N ASN A 341 -11.56 -16.08 13.63
CA ASN A 341 -10.95 -16.39 12.34
C ASN A 341 -11.96 -16.95 11.34
N THR A 342 -12.91 -17.78 11.80
CA THR A 342 -13.99 -18.29 10.94
C THR A 342 -14.88 -17.15 10.42
N ILE A 343 -15.15 -16.15 11.24
CA ILE A 343 -15.89 -14.94 10.82
C ILE A 343 -15.13 -14.18 9.75
N VAL A 344 -13.82 -13.95 9.93
CA VAL A 344 -12.98 -13.28 8.92
C VAL A 344 -13.00 -14.02 7.58
N GLU A 345 -12.83 -15.35 7.62
CA GLU A 345 -12.87 -16.18 6.40
C GLU A 345 -14.23 -16.14 5.70
N LYS A 346 -15.34 -16.08 6.47
CA LYS A 346 -16.69 -15.94 5.92
C LYS A 346 -16.92 -14.55 5.33
N ASP A 347 -16.46 -13.49 5.98
CA ASP A 347 -16.60 -12.13 5.49
C ASP A 347 -15.81 -11.92 4.17
N GLU A 348 -14.65 -12.55 4.03
CA GLU A 348 -13.90 -12.55 2.76
C GLU A 348 -14.69 -13.27 1.65
N LYS A 349 -15.27 -14.43 1.94
CA LYS A 349 -16.10 -15.17 0.98
C LYS A 349 -17.38 -14.41 0.59
N ILE A 350 -18.02 -13.75 1.55
CA ILE A 350 -19.21 -12.93 1.28
C ILE A 350 -18.88 -11.86 0.26
N LYS A 351 -17.73 -11.19 0.38
CA LYS A 351 -17.31 -10.17 -0.59
C LYS A 351 -17.02 -10.72 -1.98
N ASP A 352 -16.46 -11.93 -2.05
CA ASP A 352 -16.26 -12.57 -3.34
C ASP A 352 -17.61 -12.94 -3.99
N TYR A 353 -18.60 -13.36 -3.19
CA TYR A 353 -19.96 -13.58 -3.67
C TYR A 353 -20.67 -12.28 -4.07
N GLU A 354 -20.48 -11.18 -3.35
CA GLU A 354 -21.03 -9.87 -3.71
C GLU A 354 -20.50 -9.41 -5.07
N LYS A 355 -19.20 -9.58 -5.33
CA LYS A 355 -18.61 -9.29 -6.65
C LYS A 355 -19.22 -10.17 -7.74
N LEU A 356 -19.36 -11.46 -7.47
CA LEU A 356 -19.95 -12.40 -8.44
C LEU A 356 -21.39 -12.05 -8.74
N ILE A 357 -22.18 -11.70 -7.72
CA ILE A 357 -23.57 -11.25 -7.87
C ILE A 357 -23.63 -9.99 -8.73
N TYR A 358 -22.74 -9.01 -8.46
CA TYR A 358 -22.66 -7.79 -9.26
C TYR A 358 -22.37 -8.08 -10.75
N ASP A 359 -21.39 -8.96 -11.01
CA ASP A 359 -21.06 -9.38 -12.40
C ASP A 359 -22.21 -10.10 -13.10
N ILE A 360 -22.96 -10.93 -12.35
CA ILE A 360 -24.15 -11.62 -12.87
C ILE A 360 -25.27 -10.60 -13.19
N ASP A 361 -25.50 -9.66 -12.30
CA ASP A 361 -26.52 -8.62 -12.47
C ASP A 361 -26.22 -7.72 -13.68
N GLU A 362 -24.96 -7.39 -13.91
CA GLU A 362 -24.51 -6.64 -15.09
C GLU A 362 -24.74 -7.44 -16.37
N ARG A 363 -24.45 -8.76 -16.36
CA ARG A 363 -24.71 -9.65 -17.50
C ARG A 363 -26.21 -9.80 -17.78
N LEU A 364 -27.03 -9.93 -16.75
CA LEU A 364 -28.49 -9.98 -16.89
C LEU A 364 -29.04 -8.71 -17.51
N ARG A 365 -28.65 -7.54 -17.03
CA ARG A 365 -29.05 -6.25 -17.65
C ARG A 365 -28.62 -6.11 -19.09
N ASN A 366 -27.46 -6.67 -19.45
CA ASN A 366 -27.01 -6.67 -20.85
C ASN A 366 -27.79 -7.64 -21.73
N ILE A 367 -28.31 -8.75 -21.18
CA ILE A 367 -29.20 -9.69 -21.88
C ILE A 367 -30.58 -9.07 -22.06
N GLU A 368 -31.15 -8.47 -20.99
CA GLU A 368 -32.45 -7.79 -21.06
C GLU A 368 -32.46 -6.66 -22.11
N LYS A 369 -31.42 -5.84 -22.16
CA LYS A 369 -31.27 -4.82 -23.21
C LYS A 369 -31.17 -5.41 -24.62
N LYS A 370 -30.55 -6.58 -24.77
CA LYS A 370 -30.50 -7.25 -26.06
C LYS A 370 -31.87 -7.83 -26.47
N GLU A 371 -32.63 -8.36 -25.52
CA GLU A 371 -33.99 -8.85 -25.76
C GLU A 371 -34.97 -7.70 -26.07
N GLU A 372 -34.84 -6.55 -25.42
CA GLU A 372 -35.63 -5.35 -25.75
C GLU A 372 -35.32 -4.85 -27.16
N ASN A 373 -34.03 -4.75 -27.52
CA ASN A 373 -33.63 -4.39 -28.89
C ASN A 373 -34.05 -5.41 -29.96
N PHE A 374 -34.13 -6.71 -29.62
CA PHE A 374 -34.66 -7.74 -30.53
C PHE A 374 -36.18 -7.57 -30.74
N LYS A 375 -36.93 -7.27 -29.68
CA LYS A 375 -38.37 -7.04 -29.77
C LYS A 375 -38.70 -5.77 -30.54
N GLU A 376 -37.91 -4.70 -30.43
CA GLU A 376 -38.10 -3.48 -31.24
C GLU A 376 -37.83 -3.71 -32.72
N ASN A 377 -36.78 -4.48 -33.05
CA ASN A 377 -36.47 -4.81 -34.46
C ASN A 377 -37.51 -5.74 -35.11
N ASP A 378 -38.07 -6.71 -34.38
CA ASP A 378 -39.15 -7.58 -34.88
C ASP A 378 -40.47 -6.82 -35.09
N PHE A 379 -40.68 -5.68 -34.41
CA PHE A 379 -41.87 -4.83 -34.65
C PHE A 379 -41.72 -3.92 -35.85
N GLU A 380 -40.50 -3.49 -36.22
CA GLU A 380 -40.25 -2.69 -37.42
C GLU A 380 -40.36 -3.52 -38.69
N ASP A 381 -39.96 -4.81 -38.67
CA ASP A 381 -40.10 -5.71 -39.82
C ASP A 381 -41.55 -6.19 -40.09
N LEU A 382 -42.49 -5.94 -39.17
CA LEU A 382 -43.93 -6.25 -39.34
C LEU A 382 -44.75 -5.07 -39.84
N LEU A 383 -44.16 -3.91 -40.11
CA LEU A 383 -44.81 -2.68 -40.55
C LEU A 383 -44.39 -2.26 -42.00
N ILE A 384 -43.72 -3.14 -42.72
CA ILE A 384 -43.46 -3.01 -44.19
C ILE A 384 -44.30 -4.09 -44.93
#